data_98c44841512e3eeb5cb39cd2cceaa03b
#
_entry.id   98c44841512e3eeb5cb39cd2cceaa03b
#
_cell.length_a   1.000
_cell.length_b   1.000
_cell.length_c   1.000
_cell.angle_alpha   90.00
_cell.angle_beta   90.00
_cell.angle_gamma   90.00
#
_symmetry.space_group_name_H-M   'P 1'
#
loop_
_entity.id
_entity.type
_entity.pdbx_description
1 polymer ?
#
loop_
_entity_poly.entity_id
_entity_poly.type
_entity_poly.pdbx_seq_one_letter_code
_entity_poly.pdbx_strand_id
1 'polypeptide(L)'
;MKRLSAIIGIASLLLLSCCDYFEKNSKEVVVAECYGKYLYESDLKGIVPENTSTIDSIQRVSAFIDSWVRRQVLIHQAENNLDKEALDLNKQIEEYRNSLVIYAYESQLINQKLDTVVSEDEIADYYEQNKEDFQLRNTMVRVAYVILKEDLDGKQKAMFQKLLSDPDTLLLQNIDIHATYYAVKSYLDIDHWVRLDDLTAVIPIEIFNAESFLKKNKFVRFETSDYTYMVRFVDYLLEESISPMEMVHDNIKNVILAQRKQAMISKMQEAVYEKARKEHAFEVYVGSPSFNEE
;
A
#
# COMPACT_ATOMS: atom_id res chain seq x y z
N MET A 1 -25.63 -45.37 -61.64
CA MET A 1 -25.66 -43.88 -61.76
C MET A 1 -26.25 -43.16 -60.58
N LYS A 2 -27.35 -43.66 -59.96
CA LYS A 2 -27.96 -42.95 -58.77
C LYS A 2 -27.11 -42.89 -57.49
N ARG A 3 -26.16 -43.81 -57.26
CA ARG A 3 -25.28 -43.82 -56.08
C ARG A 3 -24.08 -42.86 -56.17
N LEU A 4 -23.64 -42.60 -57.42
CA LEU A 4 -22.51 -41.67 -57.64
C LEU A 4 -22.94 -40.20 -57.50
N SER A 5 -24.18 -39.88 -57.87
CA SER A 5 -24.77 -38.56 -57.71
C SER A 5 -25.00 -38.14 -56.23
N ALA A 6 -25.29 -39.12 -55.35
CA ALA A 6 -25.47 -38.87 -53.90
C ALA A 6 -24.15 -38.58 -53.21
N ILE A 7 -23.05 -39.19 -53.60
CA ILE A 7 -21.71 -38.96 -53.01
C ILE A 7 -21.16 -37.59 -53.44
N ILE A 8 -21.43 -37.13 -54.63
CA ILE A 8 -21.02 -35.79 -55.12
C ILE A 8 -21.83 -34.70 -54.42
N GLY A 9 -23.12 -34.94 -54.11
CA GLY A 9 -23.98 -34.03 -53.37
C GLY A 9 -23.54 -33.83 -51.90
N ILE A 10 -23.11 -34.90 -51.24
CA ILE A 10 -22.61 -34.85 -49.84
C ILE A 10 -21.23 -34.19 -49.75
N ALA A 11 -20.34 -34.41 -50.72
CA ALA A 11 -19.04 -33.75 -50.78
C ALA A 11 -19.15 -32.25 -51.05
N SER A 12 -20.17 -31.81 -51.84
CA SER A 12 -20.42 -30.37 -52.08
C SER A 12 -21.00 -29.64 -50.85
N LEU A 13 -21.77 -30.35 -49.99
CA LEU A 13 -22.35 -29.78 -48.76
C LEU A 13 -21.30 -29.58 -47.64
N LEU A 14 -20.26 -30.39 -47.60
CA LEU A 14 -19.15 -30.28 -46.64
C LEU A 14 -18.15 -29.15 -46.96
N LEU A 15 -18.13 -28.67 -48.18
CA LEU A 15 -17.26 -27.53 -48.57
C LEU A 15 -17.87 -26.15 -48.22
N LEU A 16 -19.17 -26.07 -47.92
CA LEU A 16 -19.83 -24.82 -47.52
C LEU A 16 -19.75 -24.52 -46.03
N SER A 17 -19.37 -25.52 -45.19
CA SER A 17 -19.25 -25.32 -43.73
C SER A 17 -17.86 -24.84 -43.29
N CYS A 18 -16.91 -24.65 -44.21
CA CYS A 18 -15.55 -24.22 -43.86
C CYS A 18 -15.35 -22.70 -43.93
N CYS A 19 -16.36 -21.93 -44.37
CA CYS A 19 -16.23 -20.48 -44.48
C CYS A 19 -16.56 -19.70 -43.19
N ASP A 20 -17.26 -20.30 -42.22
CA ASP A 20 -17.61 -19.58 -41.00
C ASP A 20 -16.50 -19.60 -39.91
N TYR A 21 -15.42 -20.34 -40.11
CA TYR A 21 -14.31 -20.39 -39.15
C TYR A 21 -13.24 -19.30 -39.39
N PHE A 22 -13.34 -18.54 -40.47
CA PHE A 22 -12.33 -17.55 -40.89
C PHE A 22 -12.77 -16.10 -40.73
N GLU A 23 -13.97 -15.83 -40.20
CA GLU A 23 -14.54 -14.48 -40.15
C GLU A 23 -14.65 -13.89 -38.75
N LYS A 24 -13.67 -14.19 -37.88
CA LYS A 24 -13.54 -13.54 -36.58
C LYS A 24 -12.14 -12.97 -36.32
N ASN A 25 -11.51 -12.45 -37.39
CA ASN A 25 -10.41 -11.51 -37.26
C ASN A 25 -10.92 -10.14 -37.70
N SER A 26 -11.57 -9.41 -36.81
CA SER A 26 -11.62 -7.96 -36.95
C SER A 26 -10.17 -7.52 -37.20
N LYS A 27 -9.89 -6.90 -38.35
CA LYS A 27 -8.57 -6.36 -38.68
C LYS A 27 -8.22 -5.37 -37.57
N GLU A 28 -7.44 -5.83 -36.60
CA GLU A 28 -6.93 -4.93 -35.57
C GLU A 28 -6.14 -3.82 -36.27
N VAL A 29 -6.46 -2.58 -35.95
CA VAL A 29 -5.79 -1.43 -36.55
C VAL A 29 -4.40 -1.34 -35.90
N VAL A 30 -3.38 -1.43 -36.75
CA VAL A 30 -1.97 -1.25 -36.34
C VAL A 30 -1.72 0.25 -36.16
N VAL A 31 -1.26 0.66 -34.99
CA VAL A 31 -0.95 2.06 -34.66
C VAL A 31 0.55 2.35 -34.64
N ALA A 32 1.37 1.32 -34.49
CA ALA A 32 2.83 1.42 -34.63
C ALA A 32 3.44 0.06 -35.01
N GLU A 33 4.59 0.10 -35.68
CA GLU A 33 5.41 -1.07 -35.98
C GLU A 33 6.88 -0.76 -35.66
N CYS A 34 7.58 -1.73 -35.06
CA CYS A 34 9.00 -1.62 -34.75
C CYS A 34 9.64 -3.00 -34.78
N TYR A 35 10.60 -3.23 -35.72
CA TYR A 35 11.31 -4.51 -35.92
C TYR A 35 10.36 -5.71 -36.01
N GLY A 36 9.25 -5.58 -36.76
CA GLY A 36 8.27 -6.65 -36.96
C GLY A 36 7.37 -6.95 -35.75
N LYS A 37 7.42 -6.12 -34.72
CA LYS A 37 6.45 -6.09 -33.61
C LYS A 37 5.42 -5.03 -33.90
N TYR A 38 4.18 -5.33 -33.62
CA TYR A 38 3.04 -4.45 -33.89
C TYR A 38 2.38 -4.00 -32.60
N LEU A 39 2.05 -2.73 -32.51
CA LEU A 39 1.18 -2.17 -31.48
C LEU A 39 -0.20 -1.95 -32.12
N TYR A 40 -1.22 -2.46 -31.50
CA TYR A 40 -2.58 -2.36 -32.01
C TYR A 40 -3.39 -1.30 -31.27
N GLU A 41 -4.46 -0.83 -31.88
CA GLU A 41 -5.40 0.10 -31.26
C GLU A 41 -6.03 -0.49 -29.97
N SER A 42 -6.23 -1.81 -29.94
CA SER A 42 -6.70 -2.53 -28.75
C SER A 42 -5.78 -2.36 -27.53
N ASP A 43 -4.46 -2.23 -27.75
CA ASP A 43 -3.45 -2.07 -26.71
C ASP A 43 -3.49 -0.65 -26.08
N LEU A 44 -4.15 0.29 -26.72
CA LEU A 44 -4.34 1.64 -26.22
C LEU A 44 -5.51 1.76 -25.22
N LYS A 45 -6.30 0.71 -25.04
CA LYS A 45 -7.43 0.73 -24.09
C LYS A 45 -6.94 0.97 -22.67
N GLY A 46 -7.55 1.94 -22.00
CA GLY A 46 -7.21 2.30 -20.62
C GLY A 46 -6.02 3.27 -20.47
N ILE A 47 -5.34 3.65 -21.57
CA ILE A 47 -4.26 4.66 -21.53
C ILE A 47 -4.84 6.06 -21.26
N VAL A 48 -6.03 6.32 -21.76
CA VAL A 48 -6.74 7.57 -21.57
C VAL A 48 -7.85 7.39 -20.55
N PRO A 49 -7.80 8.08 -19.39
CA PRO A 49 -8.90 8.08 -18.43
C PRO A 49 -10.18 8.65 -19.01
N GLU A 50 -11.33 8.22 -18.48
CA GLU A 50 -12.62 8.79 -18.84
C GLU A 50 -12.63 10.30 -18.52
N ASN A 51 -13.32 11.08 -19.34
CA ASN A 51 -13.43 12.56 -19.24
C ASN A 51 -12.13 13.34 -19.50
N THR A 52 -11.14 12.74 -20.17
CA THR A 52 -9.93 13.45 -20.60
C THR A 52 -10.23 14.32 -21.82
N SER A 53 -9.66 15.53 -21.92
CA SER A 53 -9.80 16.39 -23.09
C SER A 53 -9.22 15.73 -24.35
N THR A 54 -9.74 16.08 -25.53
CA THR A 54 -9.24 15.52 -26.80
C THR A 54 -7.74 15.80 -27.00
N ILE A 55 -7.27 16.98 -26.60
CA ILE A 55 -5.85 17.37 -26.74
C ILE A 55 -4.98 16.50 -25.81
N ASP A 56 -5.36 16.35 -24.54
CA ASP A 56 -4.62 15.52 -23.58
C ASP A 56 -4.68 14.04 -23.95
N SER A 57 -5.79 13.58 -24.52
CA SER A 57 -5.94 12.22 -25.02
C SER A 57 -4.92 11.93 -26.12
N ILE A 58 -4.80 12.80 -27.10
CA ILE A 58 -3.83 12.67 -28.20
C ILE A 58 -2.40 12.67 -27.65
N GLN A 59 -2.09 13.58 -26.73
CA GLN A 59 -0.75 13.65 -26.13
C GLN A 59 -0.39 12.38 -25.37
N ARG A 60 -1.32 11.83 -24.57
CA ARG A 60 -1.11 10.56 -23.83
C ARG A 60 -0.88 9.38 -24.75
N VAL A 61 -1.70 9.24 -25.78
CA VAL A 61 -1.55 8.19 -26.79
C VAL A 61 -0.22 8.31 -27.52
N SER A 62 0.15 9.52 -27.98
CA SER A 62 1.44 9.75 -28.64
C SER A 62 2.62 9.43 -27.73
N ALA A 63 2.58 9.84 -26.46
CA ALA A 63 3.63 9.54 -25.50
C ALA A 63 3.74 8.03 -25.21
N PHE A 64 2.61 7.33 -25.16
CA PHE A 64 2.59 5.88 -25.01
C PHE A 64 3.23 5.17 -26.21
N ILE A 65 2.84 5.56 -27.43
CA ILE A 65 3.41 5.00 -28.69
C ILE A 65 4.93 5.25 -28.73
N ASP A 66 5.40 6.48 -28.46
CA ASP A 66 6.84 6.78 -28.43
C ASP A 66 7.58 5.92 -27.36
N SER A 67 7.02 5.80 -26.18
CA SER A 67 7.58 4.93 -25.14
C SER A 67 7.63 3.47 -25.55
N TRP A 68 6.58 2.95 -26.23
CA TRP A 68 6.55 1.61 -26.75
C TRP A 68 7.63 1.37 -27.81
N VAL A 69 7.75 2.31 -28.78
CA VAL A 69 8.79 2.24 -29.83
C VAL A 69 10.18 2.22 -29.22
N ARG A 70 10.48 3.14 -28.28
CA ARG A 70 11.79 3.17 -27.58
C ARG A 70 12.11 1.86 -26.89
N ARG A 71 11.10 1.26 -26.26
CA ARG A 71 11.25 -0.06 -25.61
C ARG A 71 11.57 -1.14 -26.61
N GLN A 72 10.89 -1.19 -27.77
CA GLN A 72 11.16 -2.21 -28.80
C GLN A 72 12.56 -2.04 -29.41
N VAL A 73 12.99 -0.80 -29.65
CA VAL A 73 14.35 -0.49 -30.12
C VAL A 73 15.41 -1.00 -29.13
N LEU A 74 15.19 -0.74 -27.83
CA LEU A 74 16.10 -1.18 -26.78
C LEU A 74 16.15 -2.71 -26.66
N ILE A 75 14.99 -3.37 -26.71
CA ILE A 75 14.90 -4.85 -26.68
C ILE A 75 15.68 -5.42 -27.88
N HIS A 76 15.43 -4.91 -29.09
CA HIS A 76 16.12 -5.38 -30.29
C HIS A 76 17.63 -5.19 -30.18
N GLN A 77 18.08 -4.05 -29.64
CA GLN A 77 19.51 -3.81 -29.42
C GLN A 77 20.10 -4.75 -28.39
N ALA A 78 19.35 -5.05 -27.31
CA ALA A 78 19.78 -6.01 -26.28
C ALA A 78 19.89 -7.44 -26.86
N GLU A 79 18.88 -7.88 -27.63
CA GLU A 79 18.86 -9.20 -28.29
C GLU A 79 20.04 -9.39 -29.25
N ASN A 80 20.52 -8.32 -29.90
CA ASN A 80 21.65 -8.36 -30.80
C ASN A 80 23.02 -8.31 -30.07
N ASN A 81 23.08 -7.82 -28.84
CA ASN A 81 24.35 -7.62 -28.13
C ASN A 81 24.59 -8.62 -26.99
N LEU A 82 23.54 -9.29 -26.52
CA LEU A 82 23.65 -10.29 -25.48
C LEU A 82 23.93 -11.67 -26.08
N ASP A 83 24.67 -12.48 -25.35
CA ASP A 83 24.88 -13.87 -25.69
C ASP A 83 23.62 -14.73 -25.47
N LYS A 84 23.62 -15.93 -26.00
CA LYS A 84 22.46 -16.83 -25.89
C LYS A 84 22.18 -17.25 -24.44
N GLU A 85 23.20 -17.34 -23.61
CA GLU A 85 23.08 -17.73 -22.21
C GLU A 85 22.38 -16.62 -21.41
N ALA A 86 22.75 -15.35 -21.67
CA ALA A 86 22.08 -14.19 -21.05
C ALA A 86 20.62 -14.02 -21.52
N LEU A 87 20.29 -14.53 -22.73
CA LEU A 87 18.92 -14.48 -23.30
C LEU A 87 18.07 -15.69 -22.91
N ASP A 88 18.65 -16.75 -22.35
CA ASP A 88 17.89 -17.90 -21.89
C ASP A 88 17.24 -17.64 -20.51
N LEU A 89 16.11 -16.99 -20.55
CA LEU A 89 15.32 -16.66 -19.39
C LEU A 89 14.20 -17.67 -19.09
N ASN A 90 14.16 -18.82 -19.80
CA ASN A 90 13.05 -19.77 -19.71
C ASN A 90 12.81 -20.26 -18.29
N LYS A 91 13.87 -20.62 -17.57
CA LYS A 91 13.78 -21.05 -16.16
C LYS A 91 13.22 -19.94 -15.26
N GLN A 92 13.69 -18.70 -15.41
CA GLN A 92 13.24 -17.57 -14.61
C GLN A 92 11.78 -17.23 -14.90
N ILE A 93 11.37 -17.29 -16.18
CA ILE A 93 9.98 -17.06 -16.59
C ILE A 93 9.07 -18.16 -16.02
N GLU A 94 9.50 -19.42 -16.03
CA GLU A 94 8.74 -20.53 -15.46
C GLU A 94 8.59 -20.38 -13.92
N GLU A 95 9.67 -20.11 -13.20
CA GLU A 95 9.66 -19.87 -11.76
C GLU A 95 8.73 -18.69 -11.40
N TYR A 96 8.81 -17.61 -12.18
CA TYR A 96 7.92 -16.45 -11.98
C TYR A 96 6.45 -16.79 -12.24
N ARG A 97 6.16 -17.50 -13.33
CA ARG A 97 4.81 -17.99 -13.64
C ARG A 97 4.26 -18.86 -12.52
N ASN A 98 5.07 -19.81 -12.02
CA ASN A 98 4.68 -20.71 -10.94
C ASN A 98 4.38 -19.93 -9.66
N SER A 99 5.20 -18.94 -9.31
CA SER A 99 4.97 -18.05 -8.18
C SER A 99 3.65 -17.29 -8.30
N LEU A 100 3.33 -16.77 -9.49
CA LEU A 100 2.07 -16.06 -9.73
C LEU A 100 0.85 -16.99 -9.61
N VAL A 101 0.95 -18.23 -10.09
CA VAL A 101 -0.14 -19.22 -9.98
C VAL A 101 -0.39 -19.60 -8.52
N ILE A 102 0.68 -19.85 -7.76
CA ILE A 102 0.58 -20.15 -6.32
C ILE A 102 -0.03 -18.94 -5.58
N TYR A 103 0.48 -17.75 -5.82
CA TYR A 103 -0.06 -16.52 -5.21
C TYR A 103 -1.54 -16.30 -5.52
N ALA A 104 -1.95 -16.52 -6.77
CA ALA A 104 -3.35 -16.39 -7.18
C ALA A 104 -4.25 -17.38 -6.42
N TYR A 105 -3.81 -18.63 -6.27
CA TYR A 105 -4.52 -19.66 -5.54
C TYR A 105 -4.63 -19.33 -4.04
N GLU A 106 -3.52 -18.94 -3.41
CA GLU A 106 -3.48 -18.53 -2.00
C GLU A 106 -4.37 -17.32 -1.75
N SER A 107 -4.31 -16.31 -2.64
CA SER A 107 -5.13 -15.11 -2.54
C SER A 107 -6.62 -15.43 -2.64
N GLN A 108 -7.01 -16.33 -3.54
CA GLN A 108 -8.39 -16.78 -3.67
C GLN A 108 -8.86 -17.50 -2.39
N LEU A 109 -8.03 -18.36 -1.82
CA LEU A 109 -8.35 -19.07 -0.58
C LEU A 109 -8.56 -18.10 0.58
N ILE A 110 -7.65 -17.13 0.72
CA ILE A 110 -7.72 -16.09 1.77
C ILE A 110 -9.02 -15.30 1.63
N ASN A 111 -9.32 -14.80 0.43
CA ASN A 111 -10.53 -14.01 0.18
C ASN A 111 -11.83 -14.77 0.46
N GLN A 112 -11.82 -16.10 0.33
CA GLN A 112 -13.01 -16.93 0.54
C GLN A 112 -13.17 -17.43 1.98
N LYS A 113 -12.09 -17.63 2.72
CA LYS A 113 -12.11 -18.40 3.97
C LYS A 113 -11.46 -17.71 5.16
N LEU A 114 -10.73 -16.61 4.97
CA LEU A 114 -10.11 -15.93 6.10
C LEU A 114 -11.18 -15.30 6.99
N ASP A 115 -11.17 -15.67 8.27
CA ASP A 115 -11.93 -14.95 9.28
C ASP A 115 -11.25 -13.62 9.56
N THR A 116 -11.92 -12.53 9.15
CA THR A 116 -11.44 -11.15 9.30
C THR A 116 -11.98 -10.46 10.54
N VAL A 117 -12.86 -11.12 11.30
CA VAL A 117 -13.39 -10.58 12.54
C VAL A 117 -12.40 -10.88 13.67
N VAL A 118 -11.81 -9.83 14.21
CA VAL A 118 -10.95 -9.90 15.40
C VAL A 118 -11.71 -9.23 16.53
N SER A 119 -11.93 -9.97 17.64
CA SER A 119 -12.62 -9.46 18.80
C SER A 119 -11.72 -8.59 19.67
N GLU A 120 -12.34 -7.74 20.50
CA GLU A 120 -11.63 -6.93 21.48
C GLU A 120 -10.87 -7.81 22.51
N ASP A 121 -11.44 -8.95 22.87
CA ASP A 121 -10.79 -9.90 23.78
C ASP A 121 -9.50 -10.47 23.16
N GLU A 122 -9.50 -10.82 21.88
CA GLU A 122 -8.29 -11.29 21.18
C GLU A 122 -7.21 -10.21 21.11
N ILE A 123 -7.62 -8.95 20.92
CA ILE A 123 -6.69 -7.81 20.91
C ILE A 123 -6.09 -7.61 22.29
N ALA A 124 -6.93 -7.65 23.34
CA ALA A 124 -6.50 -7.51 24.72
C ALA A 124 -5.55 -8.64 25.12
N ASP A 125 -5.89 -9.89 24.81
CA ASP A 125 -5.06 -11.06 25.09
C ASP A 125 -3.70 -10.97 24.38
N TYR A 126 -3.71 -10.57 23.10
CA TYR A 126 -2.48 -10.39 22.35
C TYR A 126 -1.60 -9.29 22.96
N TYR A 127 -2.20 -8.16 23.32
CA TYR A 127 -1.50 -7.05 23.96
C TYR A 127 -0.84 -7.49 25.28
N GLU A 128 -1.58 -8.16 26.17
CA GLU A 128 -1.05 -8.61 27.46
C GLU A 128 0.09 -9.64 27.31
N GLN A 129 -0.01 -10.55 26.33
CA GLN A 129 1.01 -11.56 26.06
C GLN A 129 2.30 -11.00 25.44
N ASN A 130 2.20 -9.85 24.74
CA ASN A 130 3.31 -9.26 24.00
C ASN A 130 3.61 -7.81 24.44
N LYS A 131 3.32 -7.48 25.68
CA LYS A 131 3.34 -6.10 26.19
C LYS A 131 4.69 -5.42 26.03
N GLU A 132 5.77 -6.18 26.18
CA GLU A 132 7.14 -5.68 26.03
C GLU A 132 7.51 -5.30 24.60
N ASP A 133 6.80 -5.84 23.59
CA ASP A 133 7.01 -5.50 22.19
C ASP A 133 6.44 -4.13 21.81
N PHE A 134 5.59 -3.57 22.68
CA PHE A 134 4.91 -2.28 22.47
C PHE A 134 5.58 -1.11 23.17
N GLN A 135 6.89 -1.17 23.36
CA GLN A 135 7.64 -0.04 23.89
C GLN A 135 7.69 1.11 22.89
N LEU A 136 7.46 2.31 23.40
CA LEU A 136 7.51 3.54 22.60
C LEU A 136 8.96 3.88 22.23
N ARG A 137 9.17 4.15 20.96
CA ARG A 137 10.48 4.57 20.41
C ARG A 137 10.71 6.08 20.52
N ASN A 138 9.68 6.83 20.84
CA ASN A 138 9.71 8.29 20.96
C ASN A 138 8.76 8.72 22.09
N THR A 139 9.07 9.80 22.75
CA THR A 139 8.14 10.45 23.67
C THR A 139 6.92 10.96 22.91
N MET A 140 5.74 10.58 23.37
CA MET A 140 4.45 10.96 22.80
C MET A 140 3.76 11.97 23.72
N VAL A 141 3.06 12.92 23.13
CA VAL A 141 2.31 13.93 23.87
C VAL A 141 0.90 14.10 23.30
N ARG A 142 -0.08 14.34 24.16
CA ARG A 142 -1.36 14.93 23.78
C ARG A 142 -1.29 16.42 24.06
N VAL A 143 -1.46 17.23 23.04
CA VAL A 143 -1.12 18.65 23.08
C VAL A 143 -2.14 19.48 22.33
N ALA A 144 -2.41 20.68 22.83
CA ALA A 144 -3.07 21.74 22.08
C ALA A 144 -2.12 22.94 21.97
N TYR A 145 -2.02 23.55 20.80
CA TYR A 145 -1.24 24.76 20.63
C TYR A 145 -1.88 25.77 19.67
N VAL A 146 -1.53 27.04 19.87
CA VAL A 146 -1.79 28.13 18.93
C VAL A 146 -0.52 28.95 18.71
N ILE A 147 -0.34 29.39 17.47
CA ILE A 147 0.70 30.33 17.06
C ILE A 147 -0.01 31.61 16.62
N LEU A 148 0.24 32.70 17.30
CA LEU A 148 -0.38 33.99 17.08
C LEU A 148 0.67 34.96 16.53
N LYS A 149 0.27 35.93 15.71
CA LYS A 149 1.16 37.02 15.31
C LYS A 149 1.50 37.87 16.55
N GLU A 150 2.73 38.42 16.59
CA GLU A 150 3.16 39.25 17.72
C GLU A 150 2.38 40.55 17.83
N ASP A 151 1.94 41.12 16.71
CA ASP A 151 1.15 42.36 16.66
C ASP A 151 -0.35 42.17 16.99
N LEU A 152 -0.79 40.91 17.30
CA LEU A 152 -2.17 40.67 17.71
C LEU A 152 -2.51 41.37 19.02
N ASP A 153 -3.74 41.94 19.10
CA ASP A 153 -4.21 42.65 20.28
C ASP A 153 -4.09 41.81 21.55
N GLY A 154 -3.59 42.47 22.63
CA GLY A 154 -3.33 41.84 23.92
C GLY A 154 -4.55 41.18 24.56
N LYS A 155 -5.78 41.67 24.30
CA LYS A 155 -7.01 41.03 24.77
C LYS A 155 -7.24 39.67 24.15
N GLN A 156 -6.94 39.53 22.88
CA GLN A 156 -7.07 38.24 22.14
C GLN A 156 -6.00 37.27 22.63
N LYS A 157 -4.75 37.73 22.78
CA LYS A 157 -3.68 36.89 23.36
C LYS A 157 -4.06 36.42 24.79
N ALA A 158 -4.61 37.30 25.62
CA ALA A 158 -5.05 36.94 26.98
C ALA A 158 -6.22 35.93 26.99
N MET A 159 -7.14 36.03 26.01
CA MET A 159 -8.21 35.06 25.84
C MET A 159 -7.63 33.68 25.53
N PHE A 160 -6.75 33.55 24.53
CA PHE A 160 -6.12 32.27 24.19
C PHE A 160 -5.32 31.70 25.36
N GLN A 161 -4.59 32.56 26.08
CA GLN A 161 -3.86 32.11 27.26
C GLN A 161 -4.79 31.53 28.32
N LYS A 162 -5.92 32.20 28.61
CA LYS A 162 -6.91 31.74 29.59
C LYS A 162 -7.47 30.37 29.16
N LEU A 163 -7.90 30.24 27.88
CA LEU A 163 -8.53 29.03 27.37
C LEU A 163 -7.57 27.85 27.36
N LEU A 164 -6.29 28.07 26.99
CA LEU A 164 -5.28 27.00 26.94
C LEU A 164 -4.72 26.66 28.33
N SER A 165 -4.67 27.60 29.29
CA SER A 165 -4.14 27.31 30.63
C SER A 165 -5.16 26.65 31.55
N ASP A 166 -6.46 26.70 31.22
CA ASP A 166 -7.52 26.11 32.03
C ASP A 166 -7.51 24.57 31.88
N PRO A 167 -7.59 23.80 32.98
CA PRO A 167 -7.67 22.35 32.95
C PRO A 167 -8.94 21.81 32.29
N ASP A 168 -10.00 22.60 32.18
CA ASP A 168 -11.25 22.17 31.57
C ASP A 168 -11.09 22.00 30.05
N THR A 169 -11.11 20.74 29.63
CA THR A 169 -10.95 20.38 28.23
C THR A 169 -12.11 20.83 27.34
N LEU A 170 -13.31 21.08 27.91
CA LEU A 170 -14.47 21.60 27.16
C LEU A 170 -14.22 23.01 26.63
N LEU A 171 -13.35 23.77 27.29
CA LEU A 171 -12.98 25.11 26.82
C LEU A 171 -12.13 25.06 25.55
N LEU A 172 -11.39 23.99 25.31
CA LEU A 172 -10.60 23.83 24.08
C LEU A 172 -11.47 23.73 22.82
N GLN A 173 -12.67 23.15 22.93
CA GLN A 173 -13.62 23.06 21.83
C GLN A 173 -14.13 24.44 21.38
N ASN A 174 -14.15 25.43 22.28
CA ASN A 174 -14.56 26.79 21.95
C ASN A 174 -13.43 27.65 21.34
N ILE A 175 -12.18 27.20 21.42
CA ILE A 175 -11.03 27.89 20.81
C ILE A 175 -11.04 27.82 19.31
N ASP A 176 -11.62 26.77 18.72
CA ASP A 176 -11.53 26.43 17.29
C ASP A 176 -12.00 27.59 16.40
N ILE A 177 -13.13 28.21 16.77
CA ILE A 177 -13.67 29.38 16.03
C ILE A 177 -12.70 30.55 16.11
N HIS A 178 -12.15 30.81 17.28
CA HIS A 178 -11.21 31.93 17.47
C HIS A 178 -9.87 31.67 16.81
N ALA A 179 -9.39 30.43 16.86
CA ALA A 179 -8.15 30.03 16.20
C ALA A 179 -8.23 30.19 14.67
N THR A 180 -9.36 29.88 14.07
CA THR A 180 -9.59 30.08 12.63
C THR A 180 -9.43 31.53 12.20
N TYR A 181 -9.80 32.50 13.05
CA TYR A 181 -9.73 33.93 12.73
C TYR A 181 -8.39 34.58 13.08
N TYR A 182 -7.75 34.15 14.15
CA TYR A 182 -6.63 34.87 14.75
C TYR A 182 -5.31 34.11 14.77
N ALA A 183 -5.35 32.78 14.67
CA ALA A 183 -4.12 31.98 14.70
C ALA A 183 -3.50 31.88 13.31
N VAL A 184 -2.17 31.96 13.25
CA VAL A 184 -1.38 31.63 12.06
C VAL A 184 -1.38 30.11 11.84
N LYS A 185 -1.32 29.38 12.96
CA LYS A 185 -1.41 27.92 13.00
C LYS A 185 -1.98 27.48 14.34
N SER A 186 -2.79 26.45 14.34
CA SER A 186 -3.32 25.84 15.55
C SER A 186 -3.39 24.32 15.39
N TYR A 187 -3.30 23.63 16.51
CA TYR A 187 -3.60 22.21 16.67
C TYR A 187 -4.35 22.06 17.98
N LEU A 188 -5.58 21.60 17.93
CA LEU A 188 -6.48 21.56 19.07
C LEU A 188 -7.06 20.18 19.35
N ASP A 189 -6.59 19.19 18.59
CA ASP A 189 -6.98 17.79 18.74
C ASP A 189 -6.19 17.15 19.89
N ILE A 190 -6.80 17.10 21.05
CA ILE A 190 -6.20 16.56 22.28
C ILE A 190 -6.43 15.05 22.46
N ASP A 191 -7.21 14.44 21.60
CA ASP A 191 -7.52 13.01 21.69
C ASP A 191 -6.46 12.16 21.00
N HIS A 192 -5.70 12.76 20.09
CA HIS A 192 -4.64 12.06 19.38
C HIS A 192 -3.24 12.32 19.95
N TRP A 193 -2.44 11.27 19.95
CA TRP A 193 -1.05 11.32 20.35
C TRP A 193 -0.17 11.80 19.20
N VAL A 194 0.72 12.74 19.46
CA VAL A 194 1.73 13.23 18.52
C VAL A 194 3.13 13.01 19.10
N ARG A 195 4.13 12.84 18.25
CA ARG A 195 5.51 12.73 18.73
C ARG A 195 5.97 14.10 19.24
N LEU A 196 6.73 14.09 20.34
CA LEU A 196 7.32 15.32 20.87
C LEU A 196 8.23 16.00 19.84
N ASP A 197 8.98 15.23 19.05
CA ASP A 197 9.85 15.76 18.00
C ASP A 197 9.07 16.48 16.89
N ASP A 198 7.89 15.96 16.51
CA ASP A 198 7.04 16.60 15.50
C ASP A 198 6.47 17.93 16.03
N LEU A 199 6.19 18.00 17.33
CA LEU A 199 5.80 19.25 17.98
C LEU A 199 6.95 20.26 17.97
N THR A 200 8.16 19.86 18.37
CA THR A 200 9.33 20.75 18.43
C THR A 200 9.81 21.20 17.06
N ALA A 201 9.51 20.47 16.01
CA ALA A 201 9.74 20.91 14.62
C ALA A 201 8.84 22.10 14.22
N VAL A 202 7.68 22.24 14.86
CA VAL A 202 6.71 23.34 14.58
C VAL A 202 6.83 24.46 15.59
N ILE A 203 7.02 24.11 16.86
CA ILE A 203 7.13 25.02 17.99
C ILE A 203 8.60 25.08 18.40
N PRO A 204 9.30 26.21 18.25
CA PRO A 204 10.73 26.34 18.52
C PRO A 204 11.01 26.37 20.03
N ILE A 205 10.75 25.25 20.69
CA ILE A 205 11.00 25.04 22.12
C ILE A 205 12.13 24.03 22.30
N GLU A 206 13.13 24.40 23.09
CA GLU A 206 14.24 23.51 23.42
C GLU A 206 13.90 22.67 24.65
N ILE A 207 13.87 21.36 24.51
CA ILE A 207 13.57 20.41 25.58
C ILE A 207 14.76 19.46 25.73
N PHE A 208 15.61 19.72 26.72
CA PHE A 208 16.81 18.90 26.99
C PHE A 208 16.48 17.58 27.69
N ASN A 209 15.44 17.59 28.54
CA ASN A 209 14.96 16.41 29.23
C ASN A 209 13.44 16.40 29.22
N ALA A 210 12.87 15.51 28.42
CA ALA A 210 11.43 15.43 28.18
C ALA A 210 10.64 15.16 29.47
N GLU A 211 11.09 14.22 30.31
CA GLU A 211 10.41 13.86 31.54
C GLU A 211 10.30 15.06 32.51
N SER A 212 11.45 15.66 32.81
CA SER A 212 11.49 16.81 33.72
C SER A 212 10.69 17.99 33.20
N PHE A 213 10.72 18.23 31.90
CA PHE A 213 10.02 19.33 31.26
C PHE A 213 8.50 19.10 31.28
N LEU A 214 8.00 17.98 30.84
CA LEU A 214 6.58 17.65 30.71
C LEU A 214 5.90 17.50 32.09
N LYS A 215 6.65 17.03 33.08
CA LYS A 215 6.17 16.92 34.45
C LYS A 215 5.90 18.31 35.08
N LYS A 216 6.73 19.30 34.76
CA LYS A 216 6.65 20.65 35.37
C LYS A 216 5.79 21.62 34.57
N ASN A 217 5.74 21.46 33.24
CA ASN A 217 5.16 22.48 32.36
C ASN A 217 3.90 21.92 31.68
N LYS A 218 2.75 22.15 32.31
CA LYS A 218 1.44 21.81 31.70
C LYS A 218 0.99 22.84 30.68
N PHE A 219 1.44 24.08 30.82
CA PHE A 219 1.20 25.16 29.87
C PHE A 219 2.49 25.97 29.70
N VAL A 220 2.81 26.27 28.44
CA VAL A 220 4.00 27.07 28.08
C VAL A 220 3.57 28.21 27.18
N ARG A 221 4.02 29.41 27.46
CA ARG A 221 3.91 30.58 26.61
C ARG A 221 5.30 31.20 26.44
N PHE A 222 5.67 31.49 25.22
CA PHE A 222 6.86 32.26 24.89
C PHE A 222 6.65 33.06 23.60
N GLU A 223 7.50 34.06 23.39
CA GLU A 223 7.39 35.02 22.31
C GLU A 223 8.70 35.06 21.52
N THR A 224 8.57 35.23 20.21
CA THR A 224 9.69 35.55 19.30
C THR A 224 9.43 36.92 18.70
N SER A 225 10.32 37.39 17.80
CA SER A 225 10.10 38.67 17.09
C SER A 225 8.79 38.75 16.32
N ASP A 226 8.30 37.61 15.85
CA ASP A 226 7.19 37.55 14.88
C ASP A 226 5.92 36.89 15.45
N TYR A 227 6.09 36.01 16.44
CA TYR A 227 5.01 35.14 16.90
C TYR A 227 4.99 34.97 18.42
N THR A 228 3.78 34.82 18.96
CA THR A 228 3.51 34.31 20.30
C THR A 228 3.07 32.86 20.21
N TYR A 229 3.75 31.96 20.89
CA TYR A 229 3.46 30.53 20.97
C TYR A 229 2.80 30.22 22.31
N MET A 230 1.72 29.48 22.27
CA MET A 230 1.03 28.98 23.47
C MET A 230 0.77 27.50 23.27
N VAL A 231 1.28 26.69 24.18
CA VAL A 231 1.24 25.22 24.11
C VAL A 231 0.71 24.69 25.44
N ARG A 232 -0.28 23.81 25.37
CA ARG A 232 -0.78 23.04 26.50
C ARG A 232 -0.44 21.57 26.29
N PHE A 233 0.24 20.98 27.26
CA PHE A 233 0.46 19.55 27.36
C PHE A 233 -0.65 18.94 28.23
N VAL A 234 -1.51 18.12 27.59
CA VAL A 234 -2.63 17.46 28.25
C VAL A 234 -2.15 16.20 28.95
N ASP A 235 -1.36 15.39 28.21
CA ASP A 235 -0.81 14.14 28.69
C ASP A 235 0.50 13.81 27.96
N TYR A 236 1.28 12.87 28.49
CA TYR A 236 2.52 12.42 27.87
C TYR A 236 2.86 10.97 28.23
N LEU A 237 3.55 10.32 27.31
CA LEU A 237 4.15 8.98 27.46
C LEU A 237 5.62 9.12 27.07
N LEU A 238 6.50 8.69 27.95
CA LEU A 238 7.94 8.78 27.71
C LEU A 238 8.40 7.67 26.77
N GLU A 239 9.51 7.93 26.09
CA GLU A 239 10.27 6.90 25.37
C GLU A 239 10.57 5.71 26.32
N GLU A 240 10.60 4.50 25.77
CA GLU A 240 10.76 3.22 26.49
C GLU A 240 9.57 2.84 27.40
N SER A 241 8.58 3.70 27.60
CA SER A 241 7.35 3.27 28.28
C SER A 241 6.49 2.37 27.37
N ILE A 242 5.66 1.52 27.98
CA ILE A 242 4.74 0.66 27.25
C ILE A 242 3.62 1.52 26.65
N SER A 243 3.42 1.39 25.35
CA SER A 243 2.31 2.07 24.65
C SER A 243 0.97 1.57 25.18
N PRO A 244 0.01 2.47 25.50
CA PRO A 244 -1.35 2.05 25.79
C PRO A 244 -1.96 1.24 24.64
N MET A 245 -2.84 0.29 24.98
CA MET A 245 -3.49 -0.61 24.01
C MET A 245 -4.21 0.18 22.91
N GLU A 246 -4.84 1.30 23.25
CA GLU A 246 -5.57 2.14 22.31
C GLU A 246 -4.69 2.67 21.18
N MET A 247 -3.42 2.95 21.44
CA MET A 247 -2.46 3.41 20.40
C MET A 247 -2.03 2.31 19.45
N VAL A 248 -2.05 1.05 19.89
CA VAL A 248 -1.56 -0.10 19.14
C VAL A 248 -2.68 -1.03 18.69
N HIS A 249 -3.92 -0.72 19.03
CA HIS A 249 -5.11 -1.52 18.77
C HIS A 249 -5.21 -1.98 17.30
N ASP A 250 -5.17 -1.06 16.36
CA ASP A 250 -5.25 -1.40 14.92
C ASP A 250 -4.02 -2.15 14.42
N ASN A 251 -2.86 -1.86 15.01
CA ASN A 251 -1.64 -2.61 14.70
C ASN A 251 -1.76 -4.07 15.17
N ILE A 252 -2.24 -4.30 16.38
CA ILE A 252 -2.46 -5.65 16.94
C ILE A 252 -3.47 -6.40 16.07
N LYS A 253 -4.58 -5.78 15.71
CA LYS A 253 -5.58 -6.35 14.81
C LYS A 253 -4.97 -6.80 13.48
N ASN A 254 -4.13 -5.97 12.87
CA ASN A 254 -3.44 -6.29 11.64
C ASN A 254 -2.46 -7.46 11.80
N VAL A 255 -1.74 -7.53 12.93
CA VAL A 255 -0.83 -8.63 13.25
C VAL A 255 -1.59 -9.94 13.42
N ILE A 256 -2.71 -9.95 14.16
CA ILE A 256 -3.56 -11.13 14.32
C ILE A 256 -4.07 -11.62 12.95
N LEU A 257 -4.55 -10.72 12.10
CA LEU A 257 -5.01 -11.06 10.75
C LEU A 257 -3.87 -11.62 9.88
N ALA A 258 -2.67 -11.05 9.98
CA ALA A 258 -1.49 -11.55 9.26
C ALA A 258 -1.09 -12.97 9.75
N GLN A 259 -1.15 -13.24 11.06
CA GLN A 259 -0.90 -14.55 11.64
C GLN A 259 -1.95 -15.58 11.19
N ARG A 260 -3.24 -15.23 11.20
CA ARG A 260 -4.31 -16.09 10.70
C ARG A 260 -4.12 -16.44 9.22
N LYS A 261 -3.76 -15.44 8.41
CA LYS A 261 -3.45 -15.61 6.99
C LYS A 261 -2.29 -16.60 6.80
N GLN A 262 -1.19 -16.39 7.51
CA GLN A 262 -0.01 -17.25 7.41
C GLN A 262 -0.32 -18.69 7.86
N ALA A 263 -1.02 -18.85 8.96
CA ALA A 263 -1.43 -20.16 9.46
C ALA A 263 -2.35 -20.90 8.49
N MET A 264 -3.28 -20.17 7.83
CA MET A 264 -4.16 -20.73 6.81
C MET A 264 -3.38 -21.22 5.59
N ILE A 265 -2.43 -20.41 5.08
CA ILE A 265 -1.58 -20.78 3.94
C ILE A 265 -0.77 -22.02 4.28
N SER A 266 -0.07 -22.03 5.43
CA SER A 266 0.74 -23.17 5.86
C SER A 266 -0.09 -24.46 6.00
N LYS A 267 -1.28 -24.36 6.60
CA LYS A 267 -2.20 -25.50 6.73
C LYS A 267 -2.68 -26.02 5.37
N MET A 268 -2.93 -25.13 4.44
CA MET A 268 -3.34 -25.50 3.08
C MET A 268 -2.20 -26.19 2.34
N GLN A 269 -0.99 -25.63 2.39
CA GLN A 269 0.20 -26.19 1.73
C GLN A 269 0.47 -27.62 2.26
N GLU A 270 0.42 -27.80 3.59
CA GLU A 270 0.59 -29.11 4.22
C GLU A 270 -0.50 -30.10 3.81
N ALA A 271 -1.77 -29.66 3.78
CA ALA A 271 -2.88 -30.51 3.38
C ALA A 271 -2.76 -30.97 1.91
N VAL A 272 -2.32 -30.09 1.02
CA VAL A 272 -2.09 -30.41 -0.41
C VAL A 272 -0.92 -31.39 -0.54
N TYR A 273 0.18 -31.16 0.18
CA TYR A 273 1.34 -32.04 0.19
C TYR A 273 0.99 -33.44 0.71
N GLU A 274 0.30 -33.54 1.84
CA GLU A 274 -0.14 -34.80 2.42
C GLU A 274 -1.12 -35.57 1.52
N LYS A 275 -2.00 -34.85 0.83
CA LYS A 275 -2.88 -35.45 -0.16
C LYS A 275 -2.08 -36.05 -1.33
N ALA A 276 -1.16 -35.30 -1.88
CA ALA A 276 -0.28 -35.77 -2.98
C ALA A 276 0.55 -36.99 -2.57
N ARG A 277 1.05 -37.01 -1.31
CA ARG A 277 1.79 -38.14 -0.74
C ARG A 277 0.93 -39.40 -0.65
N LYS A 278 -0.32 -39.26 -0.17
CA LYS A 278 -1.26 -40.41 -0.08
C LYS A 278 -1.68 -40.95 -1.44
N GLU A 279 -1.78 -40.09 -2.43
CA GLU A 279 -2.13 -40.46 -3.81
C GLU A 279 -0.92 -40.94 -4.62
N HIS A 280 0.29 -41.02 -4.01
CA HIS A 280 1.55 -41.38 -4.70
C HIS A 280 1.80 -40.49 -5.94
N ALA A 281 1.46 -39.19 -5.86
CA ALA A 281 1.55 -38.24 -6.98
C ALA A 281 2.99 -37.76 -7.24
N PHE A 282 3.94 -38.10 -6.36
CA PHE A 282 5.36 -37.77 -6.55
C PHE A 282 6.26 -38.88 -5.97
N GLU A 283 7.46 -38.98 -6.52
CA GLU A 283 8.55 -39.81 -6.01
C GLU A 283 9.79 -38.93 -5.84
N VAL A 284 10.56 -39.19 -4.76
CA VAL A 284 11.79 -38.47 -4.50
C VAL A 284 12.97 -39.40 -4.76
N TYR A 285 13.71 -39.12 -5.82
CA TYR A 285 14.92 -39.85 -6.14
C TYR A 285 16.12 -39.16 -5.52
N VAL A 286 16.38 -39.46 -4.25
CA VAL A 286 17.58 -38.97 -3.57
C VAL A 286 18.73 -39.90 -3.90
N GLY A 287 19.42 -39.67 -5.01
CA GLY A 287 20.82 -40.07 -5.15
C GLY A 287 21.61 -39.09 -4.26
N SER A 288 22.48 -39.62 -3.40
CA SER A 288 23.39 -38.76 -2.63
C SER A 288 24.07 -37.78 -3.56
N PRO A 289 23.91 -36.45 -3.41
CA PRO A 289 24.73 -35.54 -4.18
C PRO A 289 26.18 -35.84 -3.78
N SER A 290 26.97 -36.32 -4.74
CA SER A 290 28.43 -36.34 -4.57
C SER A 290 28.89 -34.87 -4.54
N PHE A 291 28.93 -34.29 -3.35
CA PHE A 291 29.73 -33.08 -3.15
C PHE A 291 31.18 -33.52 -3.30
N ASN A 292 31.73 -33.40 -4.50
CA ASN A 292 33.16 -33.42 -4.67
C ASN A 292 33.68 -32.13 -3.99
N GLU A 293 34.31 -32.31 -2.86
CA GLU A 293 35.20 -31.32 -2.28
C GLU A 293 36.36 -31.13 -3.28
N GLU A 294 36.39 -29.98 -3.96
CA GLU A 294 37.58 -29.43 -4.58
C GLU A 294 38.11 -28.27 -3.72
#